data_4cb4d14157e933517d18b21ad4233851
#
_entry.id   4cb4d14157e933517d18b21ad4233851
#
_cell.length_a   1.000
_cell.length_b   1.000
_cell.length_c   1.000
_cell.angle_alpha   90.00
_cell.angle_beta   90.00
_cell.angle_gamma   90.00
#
_symmetry.space_group_name_H-M   'P 1'
#
loop_
_entity.id
_entity.type
_entity.pdbx_description
1 polymer ?
#
loop_
_entity_poly.entity_id
_entity_poly.type
_entity_poly.pdbx_seq_one_letter_code
_entity_poly.pdbx_strand_id
1 'polypeptide(L)'
;MVALLVALTFIAAIVIDGLVRRRREVRETVELTSFARPAIRLAPAYPAGYFLSEGHTWLNLRASGNLQVGLDEMIGRLVGKVSKVQFKNTGEEVRKGEPLAVLYQGEKRITLYSPIDGVIVQKNLEMEKTPQRFGVDSYKNGWFYQIKPKNLSEDLKNFKIAEKTKAWWSQELNRLREFVRGHVPQEALAGQTLADGGTSIDGLVEHFNTKTTEEFEAQFLHR
;
A
#
# COMPACT_ATOMS: atom_id res chain seq x y z
N MET A 1 32.98 63.18 -3.74
CA MET A 1 33.42 61.81 -3.35
C MET A 1 32.42 61.18 -2.38
N VAL A 2 32.14 61.81 -1.20
CA VAL A 2 31.25 61.21 -0.18
C VAL A 2 29.82 60.92 -0.68
N ALA A 3 29.20 61.84 -1.41
CA ALA A 3 27.84 61.70 -1.96
C ALA A 3 27.71 60.50 -2.93
N LEU A 4 28.74 60.22 -3.69
CA LEU A 4 28.79 59.08 -4.66
C LEU A 4 28.93 57.75 -3.91
N LEU A 5 29.62 57.72 -2.80
CA LEU A 5 29.78 56.54 -1.97
C LEU A 5 28.48 56.19 -1.23
N VAL A 6 27.76 57.19 -0.75
CA VAL A 6 26.47 57.03 -0.14
C VAL A 6 25.40 56.54 -1.14
N ALA A 7 25.38 57.06 -2.38
CA ALA A 7 24.49 56.60 -3.41
C ALA A 7 24.76 55.11 -3.78
N LEU A 8 26.04 54.70 -3.85
CA LEU A 8 26.42 53.34 -4.14
C LEU A 8 26.01 52.34 -3.04
N THR A 9 26.08 52.74 -1.76
CA THR A 9 25.62 51.90 -0.64
C THR A 9 24.11 51.74 -0.64
N PHE A 10 23.35 52.79 -0.98
CA PHE A 10 21.90 52.70 -1.12
C PHE A 10 21.49 51.78 -2.29
N ILE A 11 22.13 51.88 -3.42
CA ILE A 11 21.88 50.98 -4.56
C ILE A 11 22.21 49.56 -4.20
N ALA A 12 23.33 49.30 -3.54
CA ALA A 12 23.72 47.97 -3.08
C ALA A 12 22.69 47.38 -2.10
N ALA A 13 22.19 48.18 -1.16
CA ALA A 13 21.18 47.78 -0.18
C ALA A 13 19.83 47.39 -0.88
N ILE A 14 19.39 48.19 -1.87
CA ILE A 14 18.17 47.89 -2.65
C ILE A 14 18.34 46.58 -3.46
N VAL A 15 19.48 46.37 -4.07
CA VAL A 15 19.77 45.16 -4.85
C VAL A 15 19.80 43.93 -3.93
N ILE A 16 20.42 44.04 -2.76
CA ILE A 16 20.47 42.96 -1.76
C ILE A 16 19.08 42.64 -1.24
N ASP A 17 18.27 43.67 -0.88
CA ASP A 17 16.90 43.46 -0.43
C ASP A 17 16.03 42.81 -1.52
N GLY A 18 16.16 43.23 -2.75
CA GLY A 18 15.49 42.61 -3.90
C GLY A 18 15.88 41.15 -4.13
N LEU A 19 17.16 40.82 -3.99
CA LEU A 19 17.65 39.44 -4.08
C LEU A 19 17.17 38.57 -2.90
N VAL A 20 17.14 39.13 -1.71
CA VAL A 20 16.64 38.43 -0.51
C VAL A 20 15.14 38.17 -0.60
N ARG A 21 14.35 39.17 -1.03
CA ARG A 21 12.90 39.01 -1.28
C ARG A 21 12.62 37.96 -2.35
N ARG A 22 13.32 38.02 -3.48
CA ARG A 22 13.20 37.04 -4.56
C ARG A 22 13.58 35.62 -4.12
N ARG A 23 14.57 35.47 -3.24
CA ARG A 23 14.91 34.17 -2.62
C ARG A 23 13.86 33.70 -1.62
N ARG A 24 13.20 34.61 -0.89
CA ARG A 24 12.09 34.24 0.00
C ARG A 24 10.86 33.83 -0.78
N GLU A 25 10.47 34.57 -1.82
CA GLU A 25 9.35 34.21 -2.69
C GLU A 25 9.57 32.87 -3.39
N VAL A 26 10.79 32.59 -3.86
CA VAL A 26 11.14 31.31 -4.45
C VAL A 26 11.11 30.19 -3.38
N ARG A 27 11.51 30.47 -2.14
CA ARG A 27 11.38 29.49 -1.05
C ARG A 27 9.93 29.25 -0.65
N GLU A 28 9.11 30.30 -0.51
CA GLU A 28 7.68 30.16 -0.20
C GLU A 28 6.92 29.46 -1.33
N THR A 29 7.23 29.76 -2.59
CA THR A 29 6.64 29.02 -3.74
C THR A 29 7.15 27.58 -3.81
N VAL A 30 8.39 27.31 -3.45
CA VAL A 30 8.92 25.93 -3.36
C VAL A 30 8.31 25.19 -2.17
N GLU A 31 8.08 25.83 -1.01
CA GLU A 31 7.34 25.23 0.10
C GLU A 31 5.87 25.01 -0.26
N LEU A 32 5.18 25.96 -0.87
CA LEU A 32 3.80 25.79 -1.32
C LEU A 32 3.64 24.77 -2.46
N THR A 33 4.66 24.58 -3.31
CA THR A 33 4.68 23.52 -4.35
C THR A 33 5.19 22.19 -3.82
N SER A 34 5.93 22.14 -2.71
CA SER A 34 6.33 20.89 -2.07
C SER A 34 5.17 20.22 -1.32
N PHE A 35 4.08 20.93 -1.02
CA PHE A 35 2.79 20.33 -0.69
C PHE A 35 2.10 19.68 -1.92
N ALA A 36 2.79 19.66 -3.07
CA ALA A 36 2.35 19.00 -4.27
C ALA A 36 2.32 17.49 -4.05
N ARG A 37 1.12 17.00 -3.73
CA ARG A 37 0.59 15.65 -3.89
C ARG A 37 1.62 14.53 -3.63
N PRO A 38 1.54 13.82 -2.51
CA PRO A 38 2.35 12.62 -2.31
C PRO A 38 2.17 11.71 -3.53
N ALA A 39 3.19 11.61 -4.35
CA ALA A 39 3.21 10.71 -5.49
C ALA A 39 3.52 9.31 -4.94
N ILE A 40 2.47 8.54 -4.62
CA ILE A 40 2.63 7.12 -4.34
C ILE A 40 3.09 6.48 -5.66
N ARG A 41 4.39 6.23 -5.77
CA ARG A 41 4.98 5.53 -6.91
C ARG A 41 5.03 4.04 -6.58
N LEU A 42 4.05 3.32 -7.07
CA LEU A 42 4.06 1.87 -7.18
C LEU A 42 3.95 1.51 -8.65
N ALA A 43 4.99 0.94 -9.19
CA ALA A 43 4.90 0.21 -10.44
C ALA A 43 4.61 -1.25 -10.06
N PRO A 44 3.38 -1.75 -10.23
CA PRO A 44 3.06 -3.12 -9.90
C PRO A 44 3.80 -4.06 -10.84
N ALA A 45 4.63 -4.93 -10.29
CA ALA A 45 5.24 -6.04 -11.01
C ALA A 45 4.40 -7.29 -10.76
N TYR A 46 3.35 -7.48 -11.57
CA TYR A 46 2.57 -8.72 -11.51
C TYR A 46 3.23 -9.81 -12.32
N PRO A 47 3.61 -10.94 -11.72
CA PRO A 47 4.10 -12.08 -12.47
C PRO A 47 3.00 -12.64 -13.38
N ALA A 48 3.38 -13.16 -14.54
CA ALA A 48 2.46 -13.88 -15.42
C ALA A 48 1.86 -15.10 -14.71
N GLY A 49 0.58 -15.38 -15.00
CA GLY A 49 -0.14 -16.53 -14.40
C GLY A 49 -0.75 -16.27 -13.03
N TYR A 50 -0.74 -15.01 -12.57
CA TYR A 50 -1.45 -14.60 -11.36
C TYR A 50 -2.79 -13.96 -11.69
N PHE A 51 -3.78 -14.23 -10.86
CA PHE A 51 -5.11 -13.66 -10.90
C PHE A 51 -5.30 -12.78 -9.67
N LEU A 52 -5.93 -11.62 -9.82
CA LEU A 52 -6.13 -10.62 -8.76
C LEU A 52 -7.59 -10.41 -8.45
N SER A 53 -7.96 -10.46 -7.18
CA SER A 53 -9.29 -10.09 -6.69
C SER A 53 -9.38 -8.58 -6.44
N GLU A 54 -10.60 -8.09 -6.30
CA GLU A 54 -10.84 -6.70 -5.88
C GLU A 54 -10.47 -6.44 -4.41
N GLY A 55 -10.40 -7.50 -3.59
CA GLY A 55 -9.93 -7.46 -2.21
C GLY A 55 -8.41 -7.64 -2.08
N HIS A 56 -7.64 -7.35 -3.13
CA HIS A 56 -6.18 -7.37 -3.15
C HIS A 56 -5.54 -8.72 -2.81
N THR A 57 -6.28 -9.81 -2.92
CA THR A 57 -5.72 -11.15 -2.86
C THR A 57 -5.38 -11.65 -4.26
N TRP A 58 -4.25 -12.32 -4.38
CA TRP A 58 -3.87 -12.98 -5.61
C TRP A 58 -4.06 -14.48 -5.52
N LEU A 59 -4.32 -15.08 -6.66
CA LEU A 59 -4.42 -16.52 -6.87
C LEU A 59 -3.40 -16.97 -7.90
N ASN A 60 -2.77 -18.11 -7.66
CA ASN A 60 -1.92 -18.79 -8.64
C ASN A 60 -2.32 -20.27 -8.72
N LEU A 61 -2.68 -20.72 -9.92
CA LEU A 61 -3.08 -22.11 -10.15
C LEU A 61 -1.87 -23.02 -10.17
N ARG A 62 -1.89 -24.01 -9.29
CA ARG A 62 -0.82 -25.03 -9.18
C ARG A 62 -1.16 -26.23 -10.04
N ALA A 63 -0.14 -27.01 -10.42
CA ALA A 63 -0.30 -28.25 -11.21
C ALA A 63 -1.25 -29.27 -10.56
N SER A 64 -1.43 -29.21 -9.23
CA SER A 64 -2.38 -30.05 -8.49
C SER A 64 -3.85 -29.65 -8.69
N GLY A 65 -4.15 -28.54 -9.37
CA GLY A 65 -5.47 -27.95 -9.45
C GLY A 65 -5.87 -27.10 -8.24
N ASN A 66 -5.01 -27.02 -7.21
CA ASN A 66 -5.22 -26.14 -6.08
C ASN A 66 -4.83 -24.70 -6.42
N LEU A 67 -5.45 -23.74 -5.76
CA LEU A 67 -5.10 -22.32 -5.86
C LEU A 67 -4.23 -21.93 -4.68
N GLN A 68 -3.06 -21.41 -4.96
CA GLN A 68 -2.23 -20.73 -3.97
C GLN A 68 -2.74 -19.29 -3.83
N VAL A 69 -2.93 -18.85 -2.60
CA VAL A 69 -3.55 -17.56 -2.25
C VAL A 69 -2.60 -16.74 -1.42
N GLY A 70 -2.46 -15.48 -1.74
CA GLY A 70 -1.69 -14.52 -0.96
C GLY A 70 -2.21 -13.10 -1.13
N LEU A 71 -1.51 -12.14 -0.56
CA LEU A 71 -1.86 -10.72 -0.64
C LEU A 71 -0.97 -10.02 -1.66
N ASP A 72 -1.52 -9.05 -2.40
CA ASP A 72 -0.72 -8.30 -3.37
C ASP A 72 0.36 -7.44 -2.69
N GLU A 73 1.35 -7.06 -3.47
CA GLU A 73 2.51 -6.32 -2.98
C GLU A 73 2.12 -4.94 -2.42
N MET A 74 1.13 -4.27 -3.00
CA MET A 74 0.72 -2.95 -2.53
C MET A 74 0.19 -3.01 -1.11
N ILE A 75 -0.78 -3.87 -0.87
CA ILE A 75 -1.36 -4.02 0.46
C ILE A 75 -0.35 -4.61 1.43
N GLY A 76 0.47 -5.57 1.00
CA GLY A 76 1.55 -6.12 1.81
C GLY A 76 2.51 -5.04 2.32
N ARG A 77 2.91 -4.12 1.46
CA ARG A 77 3.75 -2.96 1.82
C ARG A 77 3.02 -1.94 2.69
N LEU A 78 1.76 -1.65 2.35
CA LEU A 78 0.92 -0.74 3.15
C LEU A 78 0.75 -1.19 4.59
N VAL A 79 0.49 -2.47 4.78
CA VAL A 79 0.34 -3.06 6.11
C VAL A 79 1.63 -2.91 6.91
N GLY A 80 2.78 -3.15 6.30
CA GLY A 80 4.07 -3.01 6.97
C GLY A 80 4.35 -4.15 7.96
N LYS A 81 4.85 -3.83 9.15
CA LYS A 81 5.30 -4.84 10.12
C LYS A 81 4.14 -5.55 10.79
N VAL A 82 4.13 -6.87 10.67
CA VAL A 82 3.16 -7.76 11.32
C VAL A 82 3.84 -8.48 12.48
N SER A 83 3.23 -8.45 13.65
CA SER A 83 3.74 -9.12 14.86
C SER A 83 3.31 -10.58 14.97
N LYS A 84 2.11 -10.90 14.44
CA LYS A 84 1.53 -12.25 14.47
C LYS A 84 0.59 -12.42 13.28
N VAL A 85 0.57 -13.61 12.71
CA VAL A 85 -0.46 -14.04 11.73
C VAL A 85 -1.23 -15.18 12.34
N GLN A 86 -2.54 -15.08 12.33
CA GLN A 86 -3.44 -16.15 12.78
C GLN A 86 -4.11 -16.78 11.58
N PHE A 87 -3.85 -18.05 11.36
CA PHE A 87 -4.38 -18.84 10.27
C PHE A 87 -5.51 -19.76 10.72
N LYS A 88 -6.43 -20.07 9.79
CA LYS A 88 -7.35 -21.22 9.87
C LYS A 88 -6.56 -22.53 9.74
N ASN A 89 -7.18 -23.64 10.14
CA ASN A 89 -6.53 -24.93 10.05
C ASN A 89 -6.72 -25.58 8.67
N THR A 90 -5.79 -26.46 8.32
CA THR A 90 -5.93 -27.34 7.17
C THR A 90 -7.16 -28.23 7.32
N GLY A 91 -7.92 -28.41 6.27
CA GLY A 91 -9.19 -29.13 6.27
C GLY A 91 -10.43 -28.25 6.53
N GLU A 92 -10.27 -27.01 6.98
CA GLU A 92 -11.41 -26.10 7.14
C GLU A 92 -11.95 -25.65 5.77
N GLU A 93 -13.28 -25.57 5.68
CA GLU A 93 -13.96 -24.94 4.55
C GLU A 93 -13.91 -23.43 4.70
N VAL A 94 -13.79 -22.74 3.59
CA VAL A 94 -13.89 -21.27 3.49
C VAL A 94 -14.84 -20.90 2.36
N ARG A 95 -15.59 -19.81 2.58
CA ARG A 95 -16.45 -19.20 1.56
C ARG A 95 -15.87 -17.87 1.11
N LYS A 96 -16.17 -17.50 -0.11
CA LYS A 96 -15.83 -16.17 -0.62
C LYS A 96 -16.38 -15.08 0.33
N GLY A 97 -15.53 -14.12 0.70
CA GLY A 97 -15.86 -13.04 1.64
C GLY A 97 -15.79 -13.44 3.13
N GLU A 98 -15.54 -14.70 3.47
CA GLU A 98 -15.30 -15.07 4.87
C GLU A 98 -13.87 -14.73 5.32
N PRO A 99 -13.67 -14.44 6.63
CA PRO A 99 -12.32 -14.26 7.20
C PRO A 99 -11.43 -15.45 6.90
N LEU A 100 -10.28 -15.20 6.28
CA LEU A 100 -9.29 -16.19 5.88
C LEU A 100 -8.09 -16.21 6.81
N ALA A 101 -7.56 -15.03 7.14
CA ALA A 101 -6.45 -14.86 8.07
C ALA A 101 -6.60 -13.55 8.82
N VAL A 102 -5.98 -13.45 10.01
CA VAL A 102 -5.93 -12.22 10.80
C VAL A 102 -4.46 -11.86 11.03
N LEU A 103 -4.09 -10.64 10.66
CA LEU A 103 -2.80 -10.05 10.90
C LEU A 103 -2.87 -9.16 12.14
N TYR A 104 -1.87 -9.24 13.00
CA TYR A 104 -1.77 -8.42 14.20
C TYR A 104 -0.62 -7.43 14.09
N GLN A 105 -0.90 -6.17 14.43
CA GLN A 105 0.06 -5.08 14.58
C GLN A 105 -0.09 -4.46 15.97
N GLY A 106 0.63 -5.02 16.95
CA GLY A 106 0.34 -4.70 18.35
C GLY A 106 -1.09 -5.13 18.72
N GLU A 107 -1.94 -4.17 19.12
CA GLU A 107 -3.34 -4.42 19.44
C GLU A 107 -4.29 -4.35 18.23
N LYS A 108 -3.82 -3.80 17.11
CA LYS A 108 -4.63 -3.72 15.88
C LYS A 108 -4.73 -5.09 15.20
N ARG A 109 -5.87 -5.33 14.60
CA ARG A 109 -6.17 -6.53 13.80
C ARG A 109 -6.56 -6.10 12.40
N ILE A 110 -6.06 -6.81 11.40
CA ILE A 110 -6.37 -6.62 9.99
C ILE A 110 -6.84 -7.97 9.48
N THR A 111 -8.07 -8.03 9.00
CA THR A 111 -8.68 -9.27 8.52
C THR A 111 -8.48 -9.38 7.01
N LEU A 112 -7.99 -10.52 6.56
CA LEU A 112 -7.94 -10.89 5.15
C LEU A 112 -9.10 -11.83 4.85
N TYR A 113 -9.74 -11.64 3.71
CA TYR A 113 -10.94 -12.37 3.34
C TYR A 113 -10.67 -13.35 2.20
N SER A 114 -11.39 -14.47 2.21
CA SER A 114 -11.26 -15.47 1.16
C SER A 114 -11.80 -14.96 -0.17
N PRO A 115 -11.02 -15.03 -1.25
CA PRO A 115 -11.48 -14.61 -2.56
C PRO A 115 -12.35 -15.68 -3.25
N ILE A 116 -12.39 -16.90 -2.74
CA ILE A 116 -13.05 -18.07 -3.35
C ILE A 116 -13.70 -18.99 -2.29
N ASP A 117 -14.59 -19.84 -2.76
CA ASP A 117 -15.10 -20.98 -1.98
C ASP A 117 -14.14 -22.18 -2.13
N GLY A 118 -13.86 -22.87 -1.03
CA GLY A 118 -12.99 -24.05 -1.12
C GLY A 118 -12.67 -24.66 0.23
N VAL A 119 -11.69 -25.59 0.20
CA VAL A 119 -11.14 -26.26 1.39
C VAL A 119 -9.65 -25.92 1.49
N ILE A 120 -9.20 -25.51 2.65
CA ILE A 120 -7.78 -25.27 2.93
C ILE A 120 -7.05 -26.61 2.93
N VAL A 121 -6.16 -26.82 1.96
CA VAL A 121 -5.35 -28.04 1.87
C VAL A 121 -3.95 -27.88 2.43
N GLN A 122 -3.45 -26.66 2.50
CA GLN A 122 -2.14 -26.35 3.06
C GLN A 122 -2.11 -24.90 3.56
N LYS A 123 -1.44 -24.65 4.69
CA LYS A 123 -1.08 -23.31 5.17
C LYS A 123 0.43 -23.08 5.11
N ASN A 124 0.83 -21.84 4.95
CA ASN A 124 2.25 -21.46 4.97
C ASN A 124 2.75 -21.33 6.41
N LEU A 125 3.31 -22.39 6.93
CA LEU A 125 3.87 -22.43 8.30
C LEU A 125 5.06 -21.49 8.48
N GLU A 126 5.77 -21.17 7.42
CA GLU A 126 6.89 -20.21 7.46
C GLU A 126 6.39 -18.80 7.78
N MET A 127 5.27 -18.40 7.18
CA MET A 127 4.65 -17.12 7.44
C MET A 127 4.09 -17.03 8.88
N GLU A 128 3.61 -18.13 9.42
CA GLU A 128 3.13 -18.21 10.81
C GLU A 128 4.28 -18.07 11.83
N LYS A 129 5.45 -18.65 11.51
CA LYS A 129 6.65 -18.60 12.35
C LYS A 129 7.42 -17.29 12.25
N THR A 130 7.43 -16.69 11.07
CA THR A 130 8.19 -15.47 10.75
C THR A 130 7.29 -14.39 10.15
N PRO A 131 6.33 -13.84 10.94
CA PRO A 131 5.36 -12.85 10.46
C PRO A 131 6.02 -11.55 9.95
N GLN A 132 7.27 -11.28 10.35
CA GLN A 132 8.06 -10.13 9.89
C GLN A 132 8.38 -10.19 8.38
N ARG A 133 8.25 -11.37 7.76
CA ARG A 133 8.40 -11.55 6.31
C ARG A 133 7.14 -11.18 5.51
N PHE A 134 6.07 -10.80 6.20
CA PHE A 134 4.85 -10.34 5.58
C PHE A 134 5.13 -9.12 4.66
N GLY A 135 4.55 -9.13 3.47
CA GLY A 135 4.79 -8.09 2.47
C GLY A 135 6.14 -8.16 1.73
N VAL A 136 7.05 -9.06 2.17
CA VAL A 136 8.30 -9.33 1.46
C VAL A 136 8.09 -10.49 0.49
N ASP A 137 8.50 -10.32 -0.77
CA ASP A 137 8.34 -11.35 -1.82
C ASP A 137 6.90 -11.89 -1.94
N SER A 138 5.90 -10.98 -1.96
CA SER A 138 4.47 -11.31 -1.93
C SER A 138 4.07 -12.45 -2.87
N TYR A 139 4.67 -12.54 -4.07
CA TYR A 139 4.32 -13.54 -5.09
C TYR A 139 5.12 -14.84 -5.02
N LYS A 140 6.23 -14.90 -4.30
CA LYS A 140 7.03 -16.13 -4.17
C LYS A 140 6.77 -16.83 -2.84
N ASN A 141 7.11 -16.16 -1.74
CA ASN A 141 7.08 -16.73 -0.40
C ASN A 141 5.93 -16.19 0.45
N GLY A 142 5.26 -15.13 -0.01
CA GLY A 142 4.17 -14.43 0.68
C GLY A 142 2.78 -15.06 0.52
N TRP A 143 2.69 -16.33 0.09
CA TRP A 143 1.41 -17.02 0.06
C TRP A 143 0.96 -17.41 1.48
N PHE A 144 -0.35 -17.52 1.68
CA PHE A 144 -0.95 -17.90 2.96
C PHE A 144 -1.41 -19.33 2.95
N TYR A 145 -2.15 -19.70 1.90
CA TYR A 145 -2.79 -20.99 1.77
C TYR A 145 -2.67 -21.58 0.37
N GLN A 146 -2.80 -22.90 0.30
CA GLN A 146 -3.31 -23.58 -0.87
C GLN A 146 -4.74 -24.00 -0.57
N ILE A 147 -5.67 -23.64 -1.44
CA ILE A 147 -7.10 -23.93 -1.33
C ILE A 147 -7.51 -24.80 -2.52
N LYS A 148 -8.21 -25.88 -2.24
CA LYS A 148 -8.89 -26.67 -3.26
C LYS A 148 -10.21 -25.96 -3.57
N PRO A 149 -10.38 -25.32 -4.74
CA PRO A 149 -11.58 -24.56 -5.05
C PRO A 149 -12.77 -25.47 -5.23
N LYS A 150 -13.99 -25.00 -4.89
CA LYS A 150 -15.24 -25.70 -5.18
C LYS A 150 -15.61 -25.58 -6.66
N ASN A 151 -15.43 -24.42 -7.26
CA ASN A 151 -15.78 -24.14 -8.65
C ASN A 151 -14.74 -23.20 -9.32
N LEU A 152 -13.58 -23.78 -9.68
CA LEU A 152 -12.47 -23.02 -10.27
C LEU A 152 -12.88 -22.21 -11.50
N SER A 153 -13.69 -22.76 -12.39
CA SER A 153 -14.06 -22.11 -13.65
C SER A 153 -14.92 -20.86 -13.42
N GLU A 154 -15.82 -20.90 -12.44
CA GLU A 154 -16.68 -19.77 -12.10
C GLU A 154 -15.91 -18.71 -11.32
N ASP A 155 -15.11 -19.15 -10.37
CA ASP A 155 -14.29 -18.26 -9.54
C ASP A 155 -13.37 -17.38 -10.40
N LEU A 156 -12.64 -18.00 -11.35
CA LEU A 156 -11.67 -17.29 -12.19
C LEU A 156 -12.28 -16.23 -13.11
N LYS A 157 -13.56 -16.29 -13.44
CA LYS A 157 -14.23 -15.25 -14.25
C LYS A 157 -14.26 -13.88 -13.56
N ASN A 158 -14.26 -13.86 -12.24
CA ASN A 158 -14.35 -12.65 -11.43
C ASN A 158 -12.98 -12.03 -11.11
N PHE A 159 -11.90 -12.67 -11.55
CA PHE A 159 -10.54 -12.19 -11.28
C PHE A 159 -9.95 -11.44 -12.46
N LYS A 160 -9.09 -10.51 -12.14
CA LYS A 160 -8.33 -9.76 -13.14
C LYS A 160 -7.04 -10.50 -13.47
N ILE A 161 -6.80 -10.73 -14.74
CA ILE A 161 -5.51 -11.27 -15.20
C ILE A 161 -4.49 -10.14 -15.16
N ALA A 162 -3.26 -10.45 -14.77
CA ALA A 162 -2.20 -9.48 -14.53
C ALA A 162 -2.05 -8.40 -15.63
N GLU A 163 -2.15 -8.79 -16.90
CA GLU A 163 -2.04 -7.86 -18.03
C GLU A 163 -3.20 -6.84 -18.11
N LYS A 164 -4.38 -7.19 -17.59
CA LYS A 164 -5.58 -6.33 -17.58
C LYS A 164 -5.69 -5.47 -16.33
N THR A 165 -4.78 -5.62 -15.38
CA THR A 165 -4.88 -4.95 -14.07
C THR A 165 -4.39 -3.51 -14.08
N LYS A 166 -3.64 -3.07 -15.09
CA LYS A 166 -3.00 -1.74 -15.11
C LYS A 166 -3.97 -0.58 -14.89
N ALA A 167 -5.13 -0.60 -15.57
CA ALA A 167 -6.13 0.46 -15.43
C ALA A 167 -6.80 0.41 -14.05
N TRP A 168 -7.20 -0.77 -13.60
CA TRP A 168 -7.78 -1.00 -12.27
C TRP A 168 -6.81 -0.54 -11.18
N TRP A 169 -5.54 -0.89 -11.31
CA TRP A 169 -4.50 -0.52 -10.38
C TRP A 169 -4.32 1.00 -10.24
N SER A 170 -4.37 1.72 -11.36
CA SER A 170 -4.31 3.18 -11.34
C SER A 170 -5.50 3.78 -10.58
N GLN A 171 -6.68 3.18 -10.71
CA GLN A 171 -7.86 3.59 -9.96
C GLN A 171 -7.72 3.28 -8.47
N GLU A 172 -7.22 2.09 -8.11
CA GLU A 172 -7.00 1.71 -6.71
C GLU A 172 -5.95 2.60 -6.04
N LEU A 173 -4.85 2.93 -6.73
CA LEU A 173 -3.88 3.90 -6.22
C LEU A 173 -4.50 5.28 -5.96
N ASN A 174 -5.40 5.74 -6.82
CA ASN A 174 -6.09 7.02 -6.59
C ASN A 174 -7.03 6.93 -5.39
N ARG A 175 -7.80 5.84 -5.27
CA ARG A 175 -8.66 5.59 -4.10
C ARG A 175 -7.85 5.56 -2.81
N LEU A 176 -6.71 4.86 -2.82
CA LEU A 176 -5.81 4.82 -1.68
C LEU A 176 -5.28 6.21 -1.30
N ARG A 177 -4.88 7.01 -2.29
CA ARG A 177 -4.44 8.40 -2.05
C ARG A 177 -5.53 9.25 -1.40
N GLU A 178 -6.76 9.11 -1.86
CA GLU A 178 -7.90 9.84 -1.30
C GLU A 178 -8.19 9.38 0.13
N PHE A 179 -8.17 8.07 0.36
CA PHE A 179 -8.33 7.50 1.70
C PHE A 179 -7.27 8.04 2.67
N VAL A 180 -6.00 7.96 2.29
CA VAL A 180 -4.88 8.45 3.11
C VAL A 180 -5.02 9.94 3.43
N ARG A 181 -5.40 10.76 2.46
CA ARG A 181 -5.61 12.21 2.68
C ARG A 181 -6.72 12.51 3.68
N GLY A 182 -7.77 11.69 3.68
CA GLY A 182 -8.91 11.87 4.58
C GLY A 182 -8.68 11.38 6.01
N HIS A 183 -7.70 10.47 6.22
CA HIS A 183 -7.58 9.74 7.48
C HIS A 183 -6.22 9.86 8.17
N VAL A 184 -5.17 10.27 7.44
CA VAL A 184 -3.81 10.36 8.00
C VAL A 184 -3.38 11.82 8.07
N PRO A 185 -3.06 12.35 9.28
CA PRO A 185 -2.53 13.70 9.42
C PRO A 185 -1.25 13.88 8.60
N GLN A 186 -1.09 15.06 8.00
CA GLN A 186 0.09 15.35 7.17
C GLN A 186 1.41 15.25 7.95
N GLU A 187 1.38 15.56 9.23
CA GLU A 187 2.54 15.46 10.12
C GLU A 187 3.05 14.01 10.23
N ALA A 188 2.13 13.04 10.23
CA ALA A 188 2.48 11.62 10.26
C ALA A 188 3.14 11.13 8.96
N LEU A 189 2.92 11.83 7.85
CA LEU A 189 3.49 11.54 6.53
C LEU A 189 4.82 12.27 6.28
N ALA A 190 5.14 13.30 7.05
CA ALA A 190 6.30 14.17 6.81
C ALA A 190 7.65 13.43 6.92
N GLY A 191 7.72 12.34 7.69
CA GLY A 191 8.93 11.50 7.82
C GLY A 191 9.10 10.42 6.74
N GLN A 192 8.11 10.24 5.86
CA GLN A 192 8.09 9.17 4.84
C GLN A 192 8.33 9.68 3.41
N THR A 193 8.80 10.92 3.28
CA THR A 193 9.07 11.51 1.96
C THR A 193 10.32 10.90 1.34
N LEU A 194 10.19 10.32 0.16
CA LEU A 194 11.31 9.82 -0.63
C LEU A 194 12.12 11.00 -1.20
N ALA A 195 13.41 10.76 -1.49
CA ALA A 195 14.32 11.78 -2.04
C ALA A 195 13.84 12.41 -3.36
N ASP A 196 12.91 11.78 -4.07
CA ASP A 196 12.27 12.25 -5.30
C ASP A 196 10.92 12.96 -5.07
N GLY A 197 10.56 13.27 -3.82
CA GLY A 197 9.31 13.92 -3.44
C GLY A 197 8.08 13.01 -3.38
N GLY A 198 8.25 11.69 -3.53
CA GLY A 198 7.19 10.70 -3.33
C GLY A 198 7.05 10.30 -1.85
N THR A 199 5.84 9.94 -1.42
CA THR A 199 5.62 9.34 -0.10
C THR A 199 5.76 7.83 -0.20
N SER A 200 6.57 7.21 0.69
CA SER A 200 6.57 5.77 0.84
C SER A 200 5.22 5.30 1.38
N ILE A 201 4.72 4.20 0.83
CA ILE A 201 3.50 3.57 1.36
C ILE A 201 3.83 2.49 2.40
N ASP A 202 5.11 2.21 2.61
CA ASP A 202 5.54 1.12 3.48
C ASP A 202 5.13 1.40 4.93
N GLY A 203 4.37 0.49 5.52
CA GLY A 203 3.93 0.60 6.90
C GLY A 203 2.91 1.71 7.17
N LEU A 204 2.25 2.26 6.15
CA LEU A 204 1.30 3.36 6.34
C LEU A 204 0.17 2.99 7.30
N VAL A 205 -0.29 1.74 7.28
CA VAL A 205 -1.32 1.21 8.18
C VAL A 205 -0.86 1.20 9.64
N GLU A 206 0.45 1.19 9.91
CA GLU A 206 0.98 1.28 11.27
C GLU A 206 0.53 2.59 11.97
N HIS A 207 0.32 3.65 11.21
CA HIS A 207 -0.13 4.97 11.70
C HIS A 207 -1.65 5.12 11.80
N PHE A 208 -2.44 4.14 11.33
CA PHE A 208 -3.89 4.19 11.45
C PHE A 208 -4.32 3.92 12.89
N ASN A 209 -5.39 4.59 13.33
CA ASN A 209 -6.11 4.18 14.53
C ASN A 209 -7.05 3.00 14.21
N THR A 210 -7.69 2.44 15.22
CA THR A 210 -8.58 1.27 15.06
C THR A 210 -9.70 1.55 14.06
N LYS A 211 -10.38 2.69 14.18
CA LYS A 211 -11.47 3.06 13.28
C LYS A 211 -11.00 3.19 11.83
N THR A 212 -9.88 3.87 11.59
CA THR A 212 -9.30 4.01 10.25
C THR A 212 -8.88 2.65 9.69
N THR A 213 -8.40 1.72 10.53
CA THR A 213 -8.06 0.36 10.11
C THR A 213 -9.31 -0.41 9.67
N GLU A 214 -10.41 -0.34 10.42
CA GLU A 214 -11.70 -0.96 10.05
C GLU A 214 -12.26 -0.39 8.73
N GLU A 215 -12.19 0.92 8.55
CA GLU A 215 -12.60 1.57 7.30
C GLU A 215 -11.71 1.17 6.12
N PHE A 216 -10.41 1.00 6.34
CA PHE A 216 -9.49 0.49 5.34
C PHE A 216 -9.83 -0.96 4.95
N GLU A 217 -10.07 -1.85 5.92
CA GLU A 217 -10.50 -3.22 5.66
C GLU A 217 -11.78 -3.26 4.82
N ALA A 218 -12.80 -2.49 5.21
CA ALA A 218 -14.09 -2.46 4.51
C ALA A 218 -13.95 -1.93 3.08
N GLN A 219 -13.07 -0.97 2.84
CA GLN A 219 -12.92 -0.35 1.52
C GLN A 219 -12.00 -1.12 0.58
N PHE A 220 -10.96 -1.79 1.09
CA PHE A 220 -9.91 -2.39 0.27
C PHE A 220 -9.80 -3.91 0.38
N LEU A 221 -10.14 -4.51 1.52
CA LEU A 221 -9.92 -5.94 1.74
C LEU A 221 -11.19 -6.78 1.67
N HIS A 222 -12.34 -6.23 2.09
CA HIS A 222 -13.62 -6.93 2.11
C HIS A 222 -14.44 -6.62 0.85
N ARG A 223 -14.07 -7.26 -0.30
CA ARG A 223 -14.71 -7.07 -1.60
C ARG A 223 -14.89 -8.36 -2.37
#